data_bcecd7b70aedb66a268b9434d23655da
#
_entry.id   bcecd7b70aedb66a268b9434d23655da
#
_cell.length_a   1.000
_cell.length_b   1.000
_cell.length_c   1.000
_cell.angle_alpha   90.00
_cell.angle_beta   90.00
_cell.angle_gamma   90.00
#
_symmetry.space_group_name_H-M   'P 1'
#
loop_
_entity.id
_entity.type
_entity.pdbx_description
1 polymer ?
#
loop_
_entity_poly.entity_id
_entity_poly.type
_entity_poly.pdbx_seq_one_letter_code
_entity_poly.pdbx_strand_id
1 'polypeptide(L)'
;SRNRYDSAHYKRILKNNRVHVVSVTESISNTPEGIMLESLLEGMAEYYSAELAEKVSRGHKENALKAKFNGGPVPLGYRIDSEQHYQIDPVTAPVVQEAFQRYAAGESIRSIIESLNARGIRNSRGNPFTKNSFQTLLKNRRYLGEYRYKDTVIPDAIPAIIDPDC
;
A
#
# COMPACT_ATOMS: atom_id res chain seq x y z
N SER A 1 -20.10 0.49 12.78
CA SER A 1 -20.08 1.09 11.43
C SER A 1 -19.03 2.18 11.38
N ARG A 2 -18.27 2.31 10.29
CA ARG A 2 -17.26 3.38 10.11
C ARG A 2 -17.88 4.71 9.63
N ASN A 3 -19.16 4.69 9.32
CA ASN A 3 -19.87 5.84 8.79
C ASN A 3 -21.15 6.06 9.61
N ARG A 4 -21.27 7.26 10.20
CA ARG A 4 -22.41 7.69 11.01
C ARG A 4 -23.73 7.65 10.23
N TYR A 5 -23.71 8.02 8.94
CA TYR A 5 -24.91 8.01 8.10
C TYR A 5 -25.41 6.60 7.83
N ASP A 6 -24.49 5.65 7.58
CA ASP A 6 -24.84 4.24 7.40
C ASP A 6 -25.38 3.65 8.69
N SER A 7 -24.75 3.97 9.83
CA SER A 7 -25.23 3.55 11.16
C SER A 7 -26.65 4.03 11.42
N ALA A 8 -26.93 5.32 11.20
CA ALA A 8 -28.26 5.89 11.37
C ALA A 8 -29.29 5.26 10.41
N HIS A 9 -28.90 4.99 9.16
CA HIS A 9 -29.75 4.35 8.16
C HIS A 9 -30.15 2.93 8.59
N TYR A 10 -29.18 2.09 8.96
CA TYR A 10 -29.46 0.71 9.39
C TYR A 10 -30.25 0.66 10.70
N LYS A 11 -29.95 1.54 11.66
CA LYS A 11 -30.74 1.64 12.91
C LYS A 11 -32.20 1.98 12.63
N ARG A 12 -32.46 2.89 11.68
CA ARG A 12 -33.81 3.24 11.26
C ARG A 12 -34.56 2.04 10.64
N ILE A 13 -33.88 1.28 9.76
CA ILE A 13 -34.46 0.05 9.18
C ILE A 13 -34.79 -0.96 10.26
N LEU A 14 -33.87 -1.22 11.19
CA LEU A 14 -34.05 -2.16 12.29
C LEU A 14 -35.23 -1.73 13.20
N LYS A 15 -35.30 -0.45 13.57
CA LYS A 15 -36.38 0.12 14.34
C LYS A 15 -37.74 -0.04 13.65
N ASN A 16 -37.83 0.20 12.35
CA ASN A 16 -39.05 0.01 11.56
C ASN A 16 -39.51 -1.45 11.54
N ASN A 17 -38.58 -2.40 11.64
CA ASN A 17 -38.84 -3.83 11.70
C ASN A 17 -38.99 -4.34 13.16
N ARG A 18 -39.14 -3.45 14.16
CA ARG A 18 -39.29 -3.77 15.59
C ARG A 18 -38.06 -4.51 16.17
N VAL A 19 -36.87 -4.34 15.59
CA VAL A 19 -35.63 -4.92 16.10
C VAL A 19 -34.90 -3.84 16.90
N HIS A 20 -34.57 -4.17 18.17
CA HIS A 20 -33.77 -3.29 19.03
C HIS A 20 -32.31 -3.67 18.95
N VAL A 21 -31.44 -2.66 18.70
CA VAL A 21 -30.00 -2.82 18.78
C VAL A 21 -29.57 -2.62 20.23
N VAL A 22 -28.91 -3.61 20.81
CA VAL A 22 -28.38 -3.54 22.17
C VAL A 22 -26.86 -3.58 22.09
N SER A 23 -26.20 -2.61 22.72
CA SER A 23 -24.76 -2.65 22.90
C SER A 23 -24.43 -3.55 24.10
N VAL A 24 -23.49 -4.48 23.89
CA VAL A 24 -23.04 -5.40 24.98
C VAL A 24 -22.06 -4.69 25.92
N THR A 25 -21.41 -3.64 25.45
CA THR A 25 -20.37 -2.90 26.18
C THR A 25 -20.87 -1.63 26.85
N GLU A 26 -22.02 -1.08 26.40
CA GLU A 26 -22.57 0.19 26.89
C GLU A 26 -24.06 0.07 27.10
N SER A 27 -24.52 0.29 28.34
CA SER A 27 -25.92 0.34 28.68
C SER A 27 -26.55 1.66 28.23
N ILE A 28 -26.70 1.85 26.93
CA ILE A 28 -27.36 3.05 26.38
C ILE A 28 -28.89 2.82 26.45
N SER A 29 -29.56 3.60 27.26
CA SER A 29 -31.02 3.56 27.39
C SER A 29 -31.72 4.19 26.19
N ASN A 30 -32.94 3.72 25.87
CA ASN A 30 -33.79 4.34 24.84
C ASN A 30 -34.45 5.67 25.29
N THR A 31 -33.83 6.37 26.23
CA THR A 31 -34.26 7.70 26.69
C THR A 31 -33.66 8.77 25.78
N PRO A 32 -34.19 10.01 25.77
CA PRO A 32 -33.61 11.12 25.02
C PRO A 32 -32.14 11.36 25.35
N GLU A 33 -31.73 11.18 26.62
CA GLU A 33 -30.36 11.29 27.10
C GLU A 33 -29.49 10.19 26.52
N GLY A 34 -29.99 8.95 26.43
CA GLY A 34 -29.31 7.82 25.82
C GLY A 34 -29.06 8.03 24.32
N ILE A 35 -30.04 8.57 23.60
CA ILE A 35 -29.90 8.93 22.17
C ILE A 35 -28.84 10.00 21.98
N MET A 36 -28.80 11.00 22.86
CA MET A 36 -27.78 12.05 22.82
C MET A 36 -26.39 11.49 23.10
N LEU A 37 -26.24 10.63 24.12
CA LEU A 37 -24.99 9.97 24.46
C LEU A 37 -24.47 9.10 23.30
N GLU A 38 -25.34 8.31 22.68
CA GLU A 38 -25.01 7.48 21.51
C GLU A 38 -24.49 8.34 20.35
N SER A 39 -25.17 9.45 20.05
CA SER A 39 -24.78 10.38 19.00
C SER A 39 -23.42 11.03 19.29
N LEU A 40 -23.13 11.34 20.55
CA LEU A 40 -21.86 11.89 20.99
C LEU A 40 -20.73 10.87 20.81
N LEU A 41 -20.93 9.63 21.26
CA LEU A 41 -19.95 8.54 21.13
C LEU A 41 -19.65 8.21 19.66
N GLU A 42 -20.67 8.17 18.81
CA GLU A 42 -20.48 7.99 17.36
C GLU A 42 -19.69 9.17 16.75
N GLY A 43 -20.01 10.40 17.13
CA GLY A 43 -19.28 11.59 16.66
C GLY A 43 -17.82 11.60 17.12
N MET A 44 -17.55 11.19 18.36
CA MET A 44 -16.18 11.06 18.87
C MET A 44 -15.39 9.98 18.12
N ALA A 45 -16.00 8.81 17.85
CA ALA A 45 -15.36 7.74 17.10
C ALA A 45 -14.99 8.17 15.66
N GLU A 46 -15.87 8.94 15.02
CA GLU A 46 -15.61 9.51 13.70
C GLU A 46 -14.47 10.54 13.74
N TYR A 47 -14.49 11.44 14.74
CA TYR A 47 -13.44 12.42 14.96
C TYR A 47 -12.06 11.77 15.16
N TYR A 48 -11.96 10.77 16.05
CA TYR A 48 -10.68 10.07 16.28
C TYR A 48 -10.19 9.33 15.03
N SER A 49 -11.11 8.75 14.27
CA SER A 49 -10.77 8.08 13.00
C SER A 49 -10.21 9.08 11.97
N ALA A 50 -10.84 10.25 11.85
CA ALA A 50 -10.38 11.32 10.96
C ALA A 50 -9.04 11.89 11.40
N GLU A 51 -8.87 12.17 12.69
CA GLU A 51 -7.61 12.67 13.27
C GLU A 51 -6.45 11.69 13.04
N LEU A 52 -6.71 10.38 13.27
CA LEU A 52 -5.71 9.34 13.02
C LEU A 52 -5.32 9.28 11.54
N ALA A 53 -6.31 9.33 10.63
CA ALA A 53 -6.05 9.32 9.19
C ALA A 53 -5.20 10.52 8.76
N GLU A 54 -5.44 11.70 9.34
CA GLU A 54 -4.65 12.91 9.07
C GLU A 54 -3.21 12.77 9.59
N LYS A 55 -3.02 12.28 10.82
CA LYS A 55 -1.69 12.02 11.40
C LYS A 55 -0.90 11.02 10.57
N VAL A 56 -1.52 9.91 10.14
CA VAL A 56 -0.90 8.91 9.28
C VAL A 56 -0.53 9.52 7.91
N SER A 57 -1.43 10.30 7.32
CA SER A 57 -1.17 10.97 6.03
C SER A 57 0.02 11.93 6.12
N ARG A 58 0.12 12.70 7.21
CA ARG A 58 1.24 13.60 7.48
C ARG A 58 2.55 12.81 7.64
N GLY A 59 2.57 11.75 8.44
CA GLY A 59 3.74 10.90 8.61
C GLY A 59 4.22 10.27 7.29
N HIS A 60 3.30 9.80 6.46
CA HIS A 60 3.65 9.30 5.11
C HIS A 60 4.24 10.38 4.21
N LYS A 61 3.73 11.62 4.29
CA LYS A 61 4.27 12.74 3.52
C LYS A 61 5.67 13.12 3.96
N GLU A 62 5.92 13.17 5.27
CA GLU A 62 7.25 13.42 5.84
C GLU A 62 8.25 12.32 5.44
N ASN A 63 7.86 11.05 5.51
CA ASN A 63 8.67 9.94 5.05
C ASN A 63 8.98 10.04 3.56
N ALA A 64 7.99 10.43 2.75
CA ALA A 64 8.18 10.59 1.32
C ALA A 64 9.21 11.68 0.98
N LEU A 65 9.22 12.80 1.71
CA LEU A 65 10.22 13.86 1.54
C LEU A 65 11.65 13.40 1.90
N LYS A 66 11.78 12.37 2.73
CA LYS A 66 13.05 11.74 3.10
C LYS A 66 13.36 10.48 2.28
N ALA A 67 12.64 10.25 1.19
CA ALA A 67 12.71 9.03 0.36
C ALA A 67 12.56 7.71 1.14
N LYS A 68 11.87 7.73 2.27
CA LYS A 68 11.63 6.55 3.11
C LYS A 68 10.48 5.70 2.58
N PHE A 69 10.56 4.41 2.86
CA PHE A 69 9.53 3.45 2.50
C PHE A 69 8.23 3.67 3.28
N ASN A 70 7.13 3.79 2.58
CA ASN A 70 5.80 4.05 3.14
C ASN A 70 4.88 2.82 3.12
N GLY A 71 5.46 1.62 3.10
CA GLY A 71 4.69 0.38 3.06
C GLY A 71 4.36 -0.12 1.65
N GLY A 72 3.71 -1.28 1.59
CA GLY A 72 3.39 -1.97 0.36
C GLY A 72 4.42 -3.04 -0.04
N PRO A 73 4.29 -3.68 -1.21
CA PRO A 73 5.27 -4.65 -1.66
C PRO A 73 6.58 -3.94 -2.05
N VAL A 74 7.69 -4.43 -1.50
CA VAL A 74 9.03 -3.96 -1.86
C VAL A 74 9.33 -4.43 -3.29
N PRO A 75 9.81 -3.56 -4.19
CA PRO A 75 10.17 -3.97 -5.54
C PRO A 75 11.28 -5.03 -5.52
N LEU A 76 11.21 -5.99 -6.44
CA LEU A 76 12.26 -6.99 -6.61
C LEU A 76 13.62 -6.29 -6.81
N GLY A 77 14.68 -6.79 -6.23
CA GLY A 77 16.01 -6.18 -6.27
C GLY A 77 16.28 -5.21 -5.14
N TYR A 78 15.27 -4.87 -4.33
CA TYR A 78 15.43 -4.04 -3.15
C TYR A 78 15.02 -4.77 -1.87
N ARG A 79 15.62 -4.34 -0.79
CA ARG A 79 15.23 -4.61 0.59
C ARG A 79 15.10 -3.30 1.35
N ILE A 80 14.41 -3.32 2.47
CA ILE A 80 14.22 -2.14 3.32
C ILE A 80 15.03 -2.35 4.59
N ASP A 81 15.83 -1.34 4.96
CA ASP A 81 16.60 -1.37 6.19
C ASP A 81 15.77 -0.97 7.43
N SER A 82 16.40 -0.99 8.61
CA SER A 82 15.75 -0.64 9.88
C SER A 82 15.30 0.82 9.96
N GLU A 83 15.88 1.70 9.14
CA GLU A 83 15.54 3.13 9.08
C GLU A 83 14.54 3.46 7.98
N GLN A 84 13.97 2.43 7.35
CA GLN A 84 12.98 2.53 6.25
C GLN A 84 13.57 3.06 4.94
N HIS A 85 14.87 2.87 4.67
CA HIS A 85 15.48 3.23 3.39
C HIS A 85 15.59 2.01 2.47
N TYR A 86 15.55 2.32 1.16
CA TYR A 86 15.78 1.31 0.12
C TYR A 86 17.27 0.94 0.04
N GLN A 87 17.56 -0.34 0.09
CA GLN A 87 18.88 -0.91 -0.09
C GLN A 87 18.84 -1.93 -1.23
N ILE A 88 19.90 -2.04 -2.00
CA ILE A 88 20.01 -3.09 -3.02
C ILE A 88 20.05 -4.45 -2.32
N ASP A 89 19.20 -5.36 -2.79
CA ASP A 89 19.24 -6.76 -2.35
C ASP A 89 20.21 -7.56 -3.22
N PRO A 90 21.35 -8.01 -2.69
CA PRO A 90 22.37 -8.71 -3.48
C PRO A 90 21.89 -10.02 -4.10
N VAL A 91 20.79 -10.60 -3.58
CA VAL A 91 20.22 -11.87 -4.07
C VAL A 91 19.32 -11.63 -5.27
N THR A 92 18.48 -10.61 -5.22
CA THR A 92 17.44 -10.40 -6.24
C THR A 92 17.76 -9.27 -7.21
N ALA A 93 18.67 -8.36 -6.90
CA ALA A 93 19.10 -7.30 -7.84
C ALA A 93 19.72 -7.83 -9.15
N PRO A 94 20.58 -8.87 -9.13
CA PRO A 94 21.10 -9.46 -10.37
C PRO A 94 20.02 -9.98 -11.30
N VAL A 95 18.91 -10.49 -10.76
CA VAL A 95 17.76 -10.96 -11.55
C VAL A 95 17.08 -9.80 -12.28
N VAL A 96 16.98 -8.65 -11.63
CA VAL A 96 16.43 -7.44 -12.25
C VAL A 96 17.36 -6.96 -13.37
N GLN A 97 18.67 -6.90 -13.13
CA GLN A 97 19.64 -6.53 -14.14
C GLN A 97 19.60 -7.48 -15.36
N GLU A 98 19.59 -8.79 -15.11
CA GLU A 98 19.42 -9.81 -16.16
C GLU A 98 18.17 -9.57 -17.00
N ALA A 99 17.03 -9.31 -16.32
CA ALA A 99 15.76 -9.09 -17.00
C ALA A 99 15.79 -7.88 -17.94
N PHE A 100 16.40 -6.77 -17.50
CA PHE A 100 16.55 -5.57 -18.33
C PHE A 100 17.52 -5.79 -19.47
N GLN A 101 18.70 -6.40 -19.24
CA GLN A 101 19.68 -6.71 -20.27
C GLN A 101 19.12 -7.61 -21.37
N ARG A 102 18.41 -8.68 -21.01
CA ARG A 102 17.77 -9.59 -21.98
C ARG A 102 16.70 -8.89 -22.79
N TYR A 103 15.90 -8.03 -22.14
CA TYR A 103 14.89 -7.23 -22.83
C TYR A 103 15.53 -6.21 -23.80
N ALA A 104 16.58 -5.51 -23.38
CA ALA A 104 17.34 -4.58 -24.22
C ALA A 104 18.02 -5.29 -25.40
N ALA A 105 18.46 -6.53 -25.22
CA ALA A 105 18.99 -7.38 -26.31
C ALA A 105 17.90 -7.88 -27.30
N GLY A 106 16.63 -7.49 -27.12
CA GLY A 106 15.53 -7.82 -28.01
C GLY A 106 14.86 -9.17 -27.72
N GLU A 107 15.15 -9.79 -26.58
CA GLU A 107 14.49 -11.04 -26.20
C GLU A 107 13.02 -10.80 -25.88
N SER A 108 12.15 -11.76 -26.26
CA SER A 108 10.73 -11.62 -26.02
C SER A 108 10.40 -11.68 -24.51
N ILE A 109 9.45 -10.84 -24.06
CA ILE A 109 8.96 -10.85 -22.68
C ILE A 109 8.49 -12.26 -22.25
N ARG A 110 7.91 -13.02 -23.18
CA ARG A 110 7.45 -14.39 -22.90
C ARG A 110 8.61 -15.32 -22.55
N SER A 111 9.67 -15.31 -23.35
CA SER A 111 10.87 -16.14 -23.13
C SER A 111 11.52 -15.82 -21.78
N ILE A 112 11.68 -14.52 -21.47
CA ILE A 112 12.25 -14.07 -20.19
C ILE A 112 11.42 -14.57 -19.02
N ILE A 113 10.09 -14.41 -19.07
CA ILE A 113 9.16 -14.84 -18.02
C ILE A 113 9.22 -16.35 -17.81
N GLU A 114 9.18 -17.14 -18.90
CA GLU A 114 9.25 -18.61 -18.83
C GLU A 114 10.56 -19.06 -18.15
N SER A 115 11.68 -18.46 -18.51
CA SER A 115 12.99 -18.73 -17.91
C SER A 115 13.03 -18.37 -16.41
N LEU A 116 12.56 -17.19 -16.02
CA LEU A 116 12.54 -16.76 -14.61
C LEU A 116 11.64 -17.67 -13.78
N ASN A 117 10.46 -18.01 -14.29
CA ASN A 117 9.51 -18.86 -13.59
C ASN A 117 10.02 -20.32 -13.46
N ALA A 118 10.70 -20.84 -14.48
CA ALA A 118 11.34 -22.17 -14.44
C ALA A 118 12.44 -22.25 -13.39
N ARG A 119 13.18 -21.17 -13.15
CA ARG A 119 14.18 -21.03 -12.09
C ARG A 119 13.57 -20.82 -10.69
N GLY A 120 12.24 -20.79 -10.59
CA GLY A 120 11.53 -20.58 -9.31
C GLY A 120 11.53 -19.12 -8.84
N ILE A 121 11.97 -18.18 -9.65
CA ILE A 121 12.00 -16.75 -9.29
C ILE A 121 10.58 -16.21 -9.27
N ARG A 122 10.29 -15.36 -8.29
CA ARG A 122 8.96 -14.81 -8.04
C ARG A 122 8.99 -13.28 -8.09
N ASN A 123 7.86 -12.68 -8.43
CA ASN A 123 7.71 -11.23 -8.40
C ASN A 123 7.65 -10.70 -6.95
N SER A 124 7.63 -9.38 -6.77
CA SER A 124 7.58 -8.70 -5.47
C SER A 124 6.39 -9.09 -4.56
N ARG A 125 5.41 -9.83 -5.07
CA ARG A 125 4.27 -10.36 -4.30
C ARG A 125 4.37 -11.87 -4.05
N GLY A 126 5.49 -12.48 -4.37
CA GLY A 126 5.71 -13.92 -4.22
C GLY A 126 5.03 -14.80 -5.27
N ASN A 127 4.45 -14.22 -6.32
CA ASN A 127 3.77 -14.94 -7.39
C ASN A 127 4.68 -15.17 -8.60
N PRO A 128 4.41 -16.18 -9.46
CA PRO A 128 5.07 -16.30 -10.75
C PRO A 128 4.90 -15.04 -11.59
N PHE A 129 5.90 -14.75 -12.44
CA PHE A 129 5.79 -13.63 -13.37
C PHE A 129 4.71 -13.88 -14.41
N THR A 130 3.90 -12.86 -14.65
CA THR A 130 2.97 -12.74 -15.77
C THR A 130 3.42 -11.59 -16.67
N LYS A 131 2.89 -11.51 -17.90
CA LYS A 131 3.18 -10.39 -18.81
C LYS A 131 2.98 -9.04 -18.14
N ASN A 132 1.88 -8.86 -17.41
CA ASN A 132 1.55 -7.59 -16.74
C ASN A 132 2.52 -7.29 -15.59
N SER A 133 2.86 -8.28 -14.75
CA SER A 133 3.80 -8.07 -13.64
C SER A 133 5.20 -7.76 -14.14
N PHE A 134 5.63 -8.38 -15.25
CA PHE A 134 6.92 -8.11 -15.87
C PHE A 134 6.97 -6.73 -16.53
N GLN A 135 5.91 -6.32 -17.24
CA GLN A 135 5.81 -4.95 -17.77
C GLN A 135 5.82 -3.90 -16.67
N THR A 136 5.19 -4.19 -15.51
CA THR A 136 5.24 -3.31 -14.34
C THR A 136 6.66 -3.20 -13.79
N LEU A 137 7.44 -4.29 -13.79
CA LEU A 137 8.85 -4.29 -13.44
C LEU A 137 9.65 -3.39 -14.38
N LEU A 138 9.54 -3.59 -15.68
CA LEU A 138 10.28 -2.80 -16.68
C LEU A 138 9.95 -1.29 -16.65
N LYS A 139 8.73 -0.92 -16.28
CA LYS A 139 8.28 0.49 -16.18
C LYS A 139 8.60 1.14 -14.84
N ASN A 140 9.16 0.41 -13.89
CA ASN A 140 9.38 0.92 -12.55
C ASN A 140 10.64 1.79 -12.48
N ARG A 141 10.47 3.09 -12.49
CA ARG A 141 11.55 4.08 -12.47
C ARG A 141 12.40 4.05 -11.18
N ARG A 142 11.98 3.34 -10.15
CA ARG A 142 12.81 3.12 -8.95
C ARG A 142 14.13 2.43 -9.29
N TYR A 143 14.15 1.59 -10.32
CA TYR A 143 15.39 0.93 -10.76
C TYR A 143 16.44 1.88 -11.31
N LEU A 144 16.02 3.08 -11.73
CA LEU A 144 16.89 4.19 -12.14
C LEU A 144 17.25 5.16 -10.99
N GLY A 145 16.91 4.80 -9.73
CA GLY A 145 17.19 5.64 -8.57
C GLY A 145 16.08 6.64 -8.20
N GLU A 146 14.98 6.70 -8.97
CA GLU A 146 13.88 7.63 -8.71
C GLU A 146 13.00 7.13 -7.54
N TYR A 147 12.89 7.90 -6.47
CA TYR A 147 11.86 7.67 -5.45
C TYR A 147 10.54 8.30 -5.88
N ARG A 148 9.44 7.54 -5.73
CA ARG A 148 8.11 8.04 -6.06
C ARG A 148 7.07 7.59 -5.04
N TYR A 149 6.34 8.56 -4.49
CA TYR A 149 5.19 8.33 -3.61
C TYR A 149 4.12 9.40 -3.86
N LYS A 150 2.94 9.01 -4.35
CA LYS A 150 1.88 9.94 -4.80
C LYS A 150 2.46 11.00 -5.75
N ASP A 151 2.34 12.27 -5.37
CA ASP A 151 2.82 13.42 -6.14
C ASP A 151 4.29 13.77 -5.87
N THR A 152 4.92 13.11 -4.88
CA THR A 152 6.33 13.34 -4.54
C THR A 152 7.21 12.45 -5.42
N VAL A 153 8.08 13.09 -6.21
CA VAL A 153 9.09 12.44 -7.06
C VAL A 153 10.43 13.06 -6.72
N ILE A 154 11.40 12.22 -6.34
CA ILE A 154 12.77 12.67 -6.01
C ILE A 154 13.73 11.84 -6.85
N PRO A 155 14.45 12.45 -7.81
CA PRO A 155 15.47 11.76 -8.58
C PRO A 155 16.66 11.40 -7.68
N ASP A 156 17.37 10.34 -8.01
CA ASP A 156 18.62 9.87 -7.36
C ASP A 156 18.51 9.71 -5.84
N ALA A 157 17.30 9.43 -5.33
CA ALA A 157 17.03 9.36 -3.91
C ALA A 157 17.11 7.93 -3.33
N ILE A 158 17.21 6.92 -4.19
CA ILE A 158 17.40 5.51 -3.83
C ILE A 158 18.53 4.92 -4.70
N PRO A 159 19.21 3.86 -4.22
CA PRO A 159 20.27 3.22 -5.02
C PRO A 159 19.73 2.72 -6.36
N ALA A 160 20.31 3.14 -7.47
CA ALA A 160 19.95 2.65 -8.80
C ALA A 160 20.46 1.21 -9.00
N ILE A 161 19.63 0.35 -9.62
CA ILE A 161 19.99 -1.03 -9.98
C ILE A 161 20.36 -1.09 -11.47
N ILE A 162 19.75 -0.24 -12.28
CA ILE A 162 19.92 -0.17 -13.74
C ILE A 162 20.52 1.18 -14.11
N ASP A 163 21.42 1.15 -15.08
CA ASP A 163 21.97 2.35 -15.69
C ASP A 163 20.93 2.96 -16.67
N PRO A 164 20.74 4.29 -16.73
CA PRO A 164 19.84 4.94 -17.69
C PRO A 164 20.14 4.61 -19.15
N ASP A 165 21.37 4.25 -19.48
CA ASP A 165 21.83 3.93 -20.84
C ASP A 165 21.61 2.45 -21.24
N CYS A 166 20.90 1.68 -20.41
CA CYS A 166 20.68 0.24 -20.59
C CYS A 166 19.36 -0.09 -21.30
#